data_56da06c262d0a37bbb82381a1cad7ec1
#
_entry.id   56da06c262d0a37bbb82381a1cad7ec1
#
_cell.length_a   1.000
_cell.length_b   1.000
_cell.length_c   1.000
_cell.angle_alpha   90.00
_cell.angle_beta   90.00
_cell.angle_gamma   90.00
#
_symmetry.space_group_name_H-M   'P 1'
#
loop_
_entity.id
_entity.type
_entity.pdbx_description
1 polymer ?
#
loop_
_entity_poly.entity_id
_entity_poly.type
_entity_poly.pdbx_seq_one_letter_code
_entity_poly.pdbx_strand_id
1 'polypeptide(L)'
;LYQVFNDEFGGFNPGTSTLYHKFSFIHVIPGWIKAIFLYLGKKSPNWEPWQCIASMSFDEVYINTSTDIDLICDMPINPDCKANFQMAVIRGTADNWKFPFFAKINHQFTPGDIQHANLALDDAGITLVSTTCDQGPSNIGVANSLNISATNQKVPHPTIPGRFWFYIWDFPHLFKTTRNHFLGTIHTLMRDELFF
;
A
#
# COMPACT_ATOMS: atom_id res chain seq x y z
N LEU A 1 -12.56 4.06 5.17
CA LEU A 1 -13.86 3.88 4.52
C LEU A 1 -15.02 4.10 5.52
N TYR A 2 -15.00 3.46 6.70
CA TYR A 2 -16.07 3.54 7.69
C TYR A 2 -16.28 4.96 8.24
N GLN A 3 -15.22 5.73 8.44
CA GLN A 3 -15.27 7.10 8.95
C GLN A 3 -15.77 8.11 7.90
N VAL A 4 -15.36 7.95 6.64
CA VAL A 4 -15.86 8.77 5.53
C VAL A 4 -17.36 8.58 5.31
N PHE A 5 -17.87 7.36 5.53
CA PHE A 5 -19.30 7.08 5.51
C PHE A 5 -20.07 7.72 6.67
N ASN A 6 -19.49 7.75 7.85
CA ASN A 6 -20.12 8.37 9.02
C ASN A 6 -20.29 9.89 8.84
N ASP A 7 -19.30 10.53 8.24
CA ASP A 7 -19.29 11.99 8.04
C ASP A 7 -20.22 12.42 6.90
N GLU A 8 -20.36 11.61 5.84
CA GLU A 8 -21.28 11.92 4.73
C GLU A 8 -22.76 11.52 4.99
N PHE A 9 -23.01 10.58 5.92
CA PHE A 9 -24.38 10.10 6.20
C PHE A 9 -24.93 10.51 7.57
N GLY A 10 -24.36 11.52 8.22
CA GLY A 10 -24.94 12.14 9.41
C GLY A 10 -25.03 11.23 10.64
N GLY A 11 -24.06 10.32 10.84
CA GLY A 11 -24.00 9.50 12.05
C GLY A 11 -24.92 8.25 12.05
N PHE A 12 -25.60 7.96 10.96
CA PHE A 12 -26.30 6.69 10.80
C PHE A 12 -25.30 5.55 10.51
N ASN A 13 -25.13 4.67 11.45
CA ASN A 13 -24.30 3.46 11.31
C ASN A 13 -25.12 2.39 10.55
N PRO A 14 -24.98 2.24 9.23
CA PRO A 14 -25.68 1.18 8.53
C PRO A 14 -25.14 -0.17 9.01
N GLY A 15 -26.03 -1.11 9.28
CA GLY A 15 -25.62 -2.47 9.63
C GLY A 15 -24.73 -3.09 8.54
N THR A 16 -23.87 -4.03 8.91
CA THR A 16 -22.94 -4.71 7.98
C THR A 16 -23.65 -5.27 6.75
N SER A 17 -24.86 -5.79 6.87
CA SER A 17 -25.67 -6.25 5.73
C SER A 17 -26.02 -5.13 4.75
N THR A 18 -26.31 -3.93 5.23
CA THR A 18 -26.61 -2.76 4.38
C THR A 18 -25.36 -2.29 3.65
N LEU A 19 -24.20 -2.36 4.30
CA LEU A 19 -22.91 -2.08 3.67
C LEU A 19 -22.59 -3.12 2.60
N TYR A 20 -22.75 -4.42 2.87
CA TYR A 20 -22.61 -5.48 1.86
C TYR A 20 -23.51 -5.25 0.65
N HIS A 21 -24.78 -4.95 0.85
CA HIS A 21 -25.73 -4.67 -0.26
C HIS A 21 -25.35 -3.42 -1.05
N LYS A 22 -24.90 -2.36 -0.39
CA LYS A 22 -24.48 -1.12 -1.07
C LYS A 22 -23.14 -1.23 -1.76
N PHE A 23 -22.26 -2.14 -1.31
CA PHE A 23 -20.94 -2.34 -1.90
C PHE A 23 -20.84 -3.56 -2.82
N SER A 24 -21.86 -4.40 -2.90
CA SER A 24 -21.90 -5.57 -3.79
C SER A 24 -21.71 -5.23 -5.29
N PHE A 25 -21.93 -3.97 -5.68
CA PHE A 25 -21.65 -3.50 -7.04
C PHE A 25 -20.20 -3.04 -7.25
N ILE A 26 -19.39 -2.89 -6.17
CA ILE A 26 -17.98 -2.61 -6.31
C ILE A 26 -17.27 -3.94 -6.54
N HIS A 27 -17.29 -4.39 -7.78
CA HIS A 27 -16.42 -5.48 -8.19
C HIS A 27 -14.98 -5.00 -8.10
N VAL A 28 -14.25 -5.46 -7.09
CA VAL A 28 -12.82 -5.25 -7.01
C VAL A 28 -12.18 -6.16 -8.06
N ILE A 29 -12.06 -5.65 -9.27
CA ILE A 29 -11.31 -6.32 -10.34
C ILE A 29 -9.85 -6.35 -9.89
N PRO A 30 -9.19 -7.52 -9.88
CA PRO A 30 -7.78 -7.62 -9.50
C PRO A 30 -6.92 -6.67 -10.34
N GLY A 31 -6.07 -5.90 -9.68
CA GLY A 31 -5.19 -4.92 -10.29
C GLY A 31 -5.51 -3.48 -9.85
N TRP A 32 -5.47 -2.56 -10.81
CA TRP A 32 -5.71 -1.13 -10.56
C TRP A 32 -7.19 -0.83 -10.38
N ILE A 33 -7.56 -0.23 -9.25
CA ILE A 33 -8.95 0.15 -8.96
C ILE A 33 -9.26 1.49 -9.63
N LYS A 34 -9.59 1.44 -10.91
CA LYS A 34 -9.85 2.62 -11.77
C LYS A 34 -10.85 3.61 -11.17
N ALA A 35 -11.83 3.11 -10.43
CA ALA A 35 -12.84 3.95 -9.77
C ALA A 35 -12.23 4.96 -8.80
N ILE A 36 -11.12 4.61 -8.13
CA ILE A 36 -10.42 5.52 -7.20
C ILE A 36 -9.76 6.67 -7.96
N PHE A 37 -9.07 6.39 -9.07
CA PHE A 37 -8.46 7.44 -9.89
C PHE A 37 -9.50 8.38 -10.48
N LEU A 38 -10.63 7.83 -10.95
CA LEU A 38 -11.75 8.64 -11.43
C LEU A 38 -12.37 9.51 -10.33
N TYR A 39 -12.51 8.96 -9.12
CA TYR A 39 -13.00 9.70 -7.95
C TYR A 39 -12.05 10.85 -7.60
N LEU A 40 -10.77 10.56 -7.47
CA LEU A 40 -9.73 11.56 -7.18
C LEU A 40 -9.70 12.66 -8.25
N GLY A 41 -9.75 12.29 -9.54
CA GLY A 41 -9.78 13.26 -10.63
C GLY A 41 -11.03 14.17 -10.66
N LYS A 42 -12.15 13.71 -10.11
CA LYS A 42 -13.34 14.54 -9.92
C LYS A 42 -13.27 15.44 -8.69
N LYS A 43 -12.55 15.03 -7.65
CA LYS A 43 -12.46 15.78 -6.38
C LYS A 43 -11.30 16.78 -6.39
N SER A 44 -10.15 16.42 -6.93
CA SER A 44 -8.92 17.22 -6.90
C SER A 44 -9.07 18.65 -7.43
N PRO A 45 -9.89 18.95 -8.48
CA PRO A 45 -10.06 20.32 -8.94
C PRO A 45 -10.73 21.26 -7.92
N ASN A 46 -11.41 20.70 -6.93
CA ASN A 46 -12.09 21.44 -5.87
C ASN A 46 -11.33 21.41 -4.54
N TRP A 47 -10.14 20.82 -4.52
CA TRP A 47 -9.31 20.72 -3.34
C TRP A 47 -8.28 21.84 -3.31
N GLU A 48 -7.88 22.22 -2.10
CA GLU A 48 -6.72 23.08 -1.92
C GLU A 48 -5.43 22.34 -2.35
N PRO A 49 -4.40 23.01 -2.85
CA PRO A 49 -3.17 22.37 -3.36
C PRO A 49 -2.52 21.40 -2.38
N TRP A 50 -2.56 21.66 -1.09
CA TRP A 50 -1.99 20.80 -0.04
C TRP A 50 -2.80 19.50 0.16
N GLN A 51 -4.10 19.51 -0.14
CA GLN A 51 -4.95 18.31 -0.09
C GLN A 51 -4.65 17.32 -1.23
N CYS A 52 -4.07 17.81 -2.33
CA CYS A 52 -3.65 17.00 -3.46
C CYS A 52 -2.27 16.34 -3.27
N ILE A 53 -1.58 16.57 -2.15
CA ILE A 53 -0.30 15.95 -1.85
C ILE A 53 -0.52 14.61 -1.15
N ALA A 54 0.05 13.55 -1.70
CA ALA A 54 -0.20 12.20 -1.23
C ALA A 54 1.07 11.35 -1.05
N SER A 55 0.97 10.36 -0.18
CA SER A 55 1.92 9.27 -0.03
C SER A 55 1.27 7.94 -0.38
N MET A 56 2.03 7.03 -0.97
CA MET A 56 1.63 5.67 -1.28
C MET A 56 2.31 4.70 -0.32
N SER A 57 1.59 3.66 0.10
CA SER A 57 2.19 2.49 0.75
C SER A 57 1.74 1.22 0.08
N PHE A 58 2.61 0.23 -0.01
CA PHE A 58 2.26 -1.09 -0.50
C PHE A 58 2.87 -2.18 0.39
N ASP A 59 2.14 -3.30 0.50
CA ASP A 59 2.53 -4.42 1.35
C ASP A 59 1.93 -5.72 0.82
N GLU A 60 2.57 -6.84 1.17
CA GLU A 60 2.10 -8.19 0.87
C GLU A 60 1.48 -8.82 2.11
N VAL A 61 0.27 -9.36 1.97
CA VAL A 61 -0.41 -10.12 3.01
C VAL A 61 -0.55 -11.58 2.58
N TYR A 62 -0.13 -12.52 3.42
CA TYR A 62 -0.38 -13.92 3.19
C TYR A 62 -1.85 -14.24 3.47
N ILE A 63 -2.53 -14.81 2.48
CA ILE A 63 -3.92 -15.22 2.61
C ILE A 63 -3.98 -16.74 2.75
N ASN A 64 -4.76 -17.20 3.72
CA ASN A 64 -5.12 -18.60 3.79
C ASN A 64 -6.29 -18.85 2.83
N THR A 65 -5.99 -19.56 1.74
CA THR A 65 -6.93 -19.76 0.63
C THR A 65 -8.19 -20.55 1.01
N SER A 66 -8.16 -21.29 2.10
CA SER A 66 -9.32 -22.09 2.54
C SER A 66 -10.42 -21.28 3.24
N THR A 67 -10.14 -20.07 3.71
CA THR A 67 -11.09 -19.29 4.54
C THR A 67 -11.31 -17.85 4.04
N ASP A 68 -10.36 -17.26 3.32
CA ASP A 68 -10.37 -15.81 3.08
C ASP A 68 -10.72 -15.41 1.64
N ILE A 69 -10.88 -16.37 0.74
CA ILE A 69 -10.98 -16.09 -0.72
C ILE A 69 -12.39 -15.75 -1.18
N ASP A 70 -13.41 -16.26 -0.53
CA ASP A 70 -14.80 -15.95 -0.86
C ASP A 70 -15.12 -14.45 -0.72
N LEU A 71 -14.23 -13.70 -0.07
CA LEU A 71 -14.40 -12.25 0.20
C LEU A 71 -13.68 -11.34 -0.81
N ILE A 72 -12.72 -11.84 -1.62
CA ILE A 72 -11.82 -10.96 -2.35
C ILE A 72 -11.82 -11.17 -3.86
N CYS A 73 -12.06 -12.36 -4.38
CA CYS A 73 -12.03 -12.63 -5.82
C CYS A 73 -12.87 -13.84 -6.23
N ASP A 74 -13.65 -13.68 -7.30
CA ASP A 74 -14.25 -14.78 -8.09
C ASP A 74 -13.20 -15.64 -8.85
N MET A 75 -11.97 -15.73 -8.38
CA MET A 75 -10.93 -16.52 -9.03
C MET A 75 -10.81 -17.90 -8.40
N PRO A 76 -10.80 -18.97 -9.20
CA PRO A 76 -10.56 -20.31 -8.70
C PRO A 76 -9.11 -20.41 -8.20
N ILE A 77 -8.92 -20.37 -6.91
CA ILE A 77 -7.62 -20.58 -6.28
C ILE A 77 -7.57 -22.00 -5.80
N ASN A 78 -6.45 -22.68 -6.10
CA ASN A 78 -6.19 -24.00 -5.59
C ASN A 78 -6.16 -23.94 -4.05
N PRO A 79 -7.03 -24.67 -3.32
CA PRO A 79 -7.13 -24.59 -1.85
C PRO A 79 -5.83 -24.99 -1.12
N ASP A 80 -4.90 -25.66 -1.80
CA ASP A 80 -3.61 -26.06 -1.22
C ASP A 80 -2.48 -25.02 -1.45
N CYS A 81 -2.76 -23.90 -2.12
CA CYS A 81 -1.76 -22.87 -2.38
C CYS A 81 -1.85 -21.73 -1.38
N LYS A 82 -0.73 -21.41 -0.73
CA LYS A 82 -0.57 -20.13 -0.05
C LYS A 82 -0.53 -19.03 -1.11
N ALA A 83 -1.47 -18.10 -1.04
CA ALA A 83 -1.52 -16.96 -1.94
C ALA A 83 -1.02 -15.69 -1.23
N ASN A 84 -0.24 -14.89 -1.94
CA ASN A 84 0.13 -13.55 -1.51
C ASN A 84 -0.88 -12.55 -2.10
N PHE A 85 -1.43 -11.73 -1.25
CA PHE A 85 -2.28 -10.63 -1.65
C PHE A 85 -1.47 -9.34 -1.58
N GLN A 86 -1.17 -8.75 -2.73
CA GLN A 86 -0.50 -7.48 -2.82
C GLN A 86 -1.54 -6.36 -2.81
N MET A 87 -1.39 -5.42 -1.90
CA MET A 87 -2.25 -4.24 -1.80
C MET A 87 -1.41 -2.96 -1.80
N ALA A 88 -1.92 -1.93 -2.47
CA ALA A 88 -1.37 -0.59 -2.34
C ALA A 88 -2.47 0.42 -1.95
N VAL A 89 -2.10 1.32 -1.06
CA VAL A 89 -2.97 2.35 -0.49
C VAL A 89 -2.36 3.71 -0.76
N ILE A 90 -3.18 4.65 -1.23
CA ILE A 90 -2.84 6.06 -1.33
C ILE A 90 -3.51 6.84 -0.20
N ARG A 91 -2.81 7.80 0.38
CA ARG A 91 -3.34 8.67 1.43
C ARG A 91 -2.87 10.11 1.25
N GLY A 92 -3.72 11.06 1.59
CA GLY A 92 -3.33 12.46 1.73
C GLY A 92 -2.26 12.63 2.81
N THR A 93 -1.22 13.41 2.52
CA THR A 93 -0.12 13.66 3.47
C THR A 93 -0.53 14.63 4.56
N ALA A 94 -1.31 15.64 4.23
CA ALA A 94 -1.76 16.70 5.15
C ALA A 94 -3.28 16.66 5.41
N ASP A 95 -4.03 15.80 4.71
CA ASP A 95 -5.47 15.64 4.86
C ASP A 95 -5.84 14.19 5.20
N ASN A 96 -7.03 13.97 5.74
CA ASN A 96 -7.45 12.68 6.33
C ASN A 96 -8.18 11.77 5.32
N TRP A 97 -7.76 11.74 4.05
CA TRP A 97 -8.29 10.80 3.08
C TRP A 97 -7.31 9.68 2.76
N LYS A 98 -7.82 8.48 2.52
CA LYS A 98 -7.05 7.30 2.12
C LYS A 98 -7.92 6.34 1.32
N PHE A 99 -7.32 5.73 0.29
CA PHE A 99 -8.01 4.76 -0.57
C PHE A 99 -7.08 3.61 -0.96
N PRO A 100 -7.55 2.36 -0.91
CA PRO A 100 -6.89 1.27 -1.60
C PRO A 100 -7.08 1.51 -3.12
N PHE A 101 -6.00 1.49 -3.88
CA PHE A 101 -6.07 1.78 -5.33
C PHE A 101 -5.48 0.66 -6.19
N PHE A 102 -4.85 -0.32 -5.54
CA PHE A 102 -4.36 -1.54 -6.17
C PHE A 102 -4.58 -2.74 -5.25
N ALA A 103 -5.02 -3.86 -5.84
CA ALA A 103 -5.18 -5.12 -5.13
C ALA A 103 -5.02 -6.29 -6.11
N LYS A 104 -4.09 -7.22 -5.87
CA LYS A 104 -3.88 -8.35 -6.76
C LYS A 104 -3.28 -9.55 -6.01
N ILE A 105 -3.71 -10.75 -6.40
CA ILE A 105 -3.18 -12.01 -5.85
C ILE A 105 -1.96 -12.44 -6.64
N ASN A 106 -0.96 -13.01 -5.95
CA ASN A 106 0.27 -13.54 -6.53
C ASN A 106 0.97 -12.54 -7.47
N HIS A 107 0.95 -11.28 -7.10
CA HIS A 107 1.64 -10.21 -7.79
C HIS A 107 2.66 -9.58 -6.84
N GLN A 108 3.87 -9.34 -7.33
CA GLN A 108 4.86 -8.53 -6.64
C GLN A 108 4.89 -7.16 -7.29
N PHE A 109 4.89 -6.11 -6.47
CA PHE A 109 5.02 -4.75 -6.97
C PHE A 109 6.35 -4.58 -7.69
N THR A 110 6.31 -3.94 -8.84
CA THR A 110 7.49 -3.70 -9.69
C THR A 110 7.79 -2.19 -9.75
N PRO A 111 9.00 -1.79 -10.18
CA PRO A 111 9.28 -0.39 -10.48
C PRO A 111 8.30 0.21 -11.49
N GLY A 112 7.86 -0.60 -12.48
CA GLY A 112 6.85 -0.20 -13.46
C GLY A 112 5.48 0.08 -12.84
N ASP A 113 5.06 -0.69 -11.84
CA ASP A 113 3.81 -0.45 -11.11
C ASP A 113 3.87 0.89 -10.35
N ILE A 114 5.01 1.20 -9.71
CA ILE A 114 5.19 2.47 -9.00
C ILE A 114 5.15 3.66 -9.97
N GLN A 115 5.81 3.53 -11.12
CA GLN A 115 5.78 4.57 -12.15
C GLN A 115 4.38 4.76 -12.72
N HIS A 116 3.66 3.65 -12.99
CA HIS A 116 2.28 3.70 -13.45
C HIS A 116 1.36 4.37 -12.43
N ALA A 117 1.50 4.02 -11.14
CA ALA A 117 0.75 4.67 -10.06
C ALA A 117 0.98 6.18 -10.03
N ASN A 118 2.25 6.59 -10.15
CA ASN A 118 2.61 8.01 -10.15
C ASN A 118 1.94 8.77 -11.32
N LEU A 119 2.04 8.25 -12.54
CA LEU A 119 1.42 8.86 -13.70
C LEU A 119 -0.11 8.93 -13.58
N ALA A 120 -0.75 7.84 -13.15
CA ALA A 120 -2.21 7.81 -12.99
C ALA A 120 -2.70 8.75 -11.87
N LEU A 121 -1.90 8.97 -10.83
CA LEU A 121 -2.19 9.95 -9.79
C LEU A 121 -2.02 11.38 -10.29
N ASP A 122 -0.97 11.66 -11.07
CA ASP A 122 -0.79 12.97 -11.71
C ASP A 122 -1.96 13.31 -12.64
N ASP A 123 -2.40 12.36 -13.47
CA ASP A 123 -3.58 12.52 -14.33
C ASP A 123 -4.85 12.80 -13.52
N ALA A 124 -4.92 12.28 -12.29
CA ALA A 124 -6.00 12.57 -11.35
C ALA A 124 -5.79 13.86 -10.54
N GLY A 125 -4.76 14.66 -10.83
CA GLY A 125 -4.44 15.89 -10.11
C GLY A 125 -3.84 15.68 -8.71
N ILE A 126 -3.28 14.50 -8.44
CA ILE A 126 -2.68 14.14 -7.15
C ILE A 126 -1.17 14.04 -7.28
N THR A 127 -0.45 14.76 -6.47
CA THR A 127 1.02 14.76 -6.45
C THR A 127 1.54 13.72 -5.47
N LEU A 128 2.16 12.65 -5.97
CA LEU A 128 2.84 11.67 -5.14
C LEU A 128 4.19 12.23 -4.65
N VAL A 129 4.40 12.25 -3.33
CA VAL A 129 5.66 12.73 -2.72
C VAL A 129 6.47 11.63 -2.07
N SER A 130 5.85 10.52 -1.71
CA SER A 130 6.58 9.37 -1.15
C SER A 130 5.91 8.04 -1.42
N THR A 131 6.74 7.01 -1.44
CA THR A 131 6.33 5.60 -1.49
C THR A 131 6.94 4.89 -0.29
N THR A 132 6.14 4.14 0.45
CA THR A 132 6.57 3.42 1.66
C THR A 132 6.28 1.94 1.54
N CYS A 133 7.24 1.10 1.89
CA CYS A 133 7.08 -0.35 1.99
C CYS A 133 8.02 -0.92 3.07
N ASP A 134 7.84 -2.19 3.41
CA ASP A 134 8.76 -2.91 4.27
C ASP A 134 10.04 -3.34 3.53
N GLN A 135 10.98 -3.95 4.26
CA GLN A 135 12.22 -4.50 3.71
C GLN A 135 12.10 -5.98 3.30
N GLY A 136 10.93 -6.39 2.81
CA GLY A 136 10.78 -7.71 2.21
C GLY A 136 11.71 -7.90 1.00
N PRO A 137 12.12 -9.15 0.66
CA PRO A 137 13.06 -9.40 -0.43
C PRO A 137 12.60 -8.82 -1.78
N SER A 138 11.32 -8.90 -2.09
CA SER A 138 10.71 -8.30 -3.28
C SER A 138 10.88 -6.78 -3.31
N ASN A 139 10.61 -6.11 -2.18
CA ASN A 139 10.69 -4.66 -2.03
C ASN A 139 12.14 -4.15 -2.09
N ILE A 140 13.10 -4.93 -1.56
CA ILE A 140 14.54 -4.64 -1.73
C ILE A 140 14.92 -4.72 -3.22
N GLY A 141 14.40 -5.71 -3.95
CA GLY A 141 14.60 -5.82 -5.40
C GLY A 141 14.09 -4.61 -6.17
N VAL A 142 12.91 -4.12 -5.82
CA VAL A 142 12.33 -2.88 -6.38
C VAL A 142 13.21 -1.67 -6.07
N ALA A 143 13.63 -1.51 -4.81
CA ALA A 143 14.49 -0.40 -4.40
C ALA A 143 15.82 -0.38 -5.15
N ASN A 144 16.47 -1.54 -5.28
CA ASN A 144 17.73 -1.68 -6.05
C ASN A 144 17.52 -1.29 -7.52
N SER A 145 16.42 -1.72 -8.14
CA SER A 145 16.09 -1.38 -9.52
C SER A 145 15.80 0.12 -9.73
N LEU A 146 15.37 0.81 -8.68
CA LEU A 146 15.17 2.27 -8.65
C LEU A 146 16.42 3.04 -8.19
N ASN A 147 17.56 2.37 -8.02
CA ASN A 147 18.82 2.93 -7.51
C ASN A 147 18.67 3.57 -6.11
N ILE A 148 17.81 3.00 -5.27
CA ILE A 148 17.64 3.46 -3.89
C ILE A 148 18.78 2.92 -3.03
N SER A 149 19.35 3.80 -2.22
CA SER A 149 20.43 3.48 -1.28
C SER A 149 20.32 4.33 -0.02
N ALA A 150 21.19 4.09 0.95
CA ALA A 150 21.26 4.91 2.17
C ALA A 150 21.51 6.41 1.88
N THR A 151 22.17 6.73 0.76
CA THR A 151 22.50 8.10 0.36
C THR A 151 21.60 8.65 -0.75
N ASN A 152 20.82 7.81 -1.40
CA ASN A 152 19.89 8.20 -2.46
C ASN A 152 18.51 7.57 -2.24
N GLN A 153 17.55 8.35 -1.80
CA GLN A 153 16.16 7.95 -1.59
C GLN A 153 15.20 8.62 -2.59
N LYS A 154 15.73 9.33 -3.58
CA LYS A 154 14.95 10.05 -4.58
C LYS A 154 14.75 9.21 -5.82
N VAL A 155 13.50 9.07 -6.23
CA VAL A 155 13.13 8.46 -7.51
C VAL A 155 12.70 9.57 -8.46
N PRO A 156 13.36 9.72 -9.61
CA PRO A 156 13.00 10.75 -10.59
C PRO A 156 11.62 10.47 -11.18
N HIS A 157 10.85 11.52 -11.39
CA HIS A 157 9.56 11.42 -12.05
C HIS A 157 9.72 10.96 -13.51
N PRO A 158 8.87 10.02 -14.00
CA PRO A 158 9.08 9.42 -15.31
C PRO A 158 8.93 10.40 -16.48
N THR A 159 8.15 11.47 -16.34
CA THR A 159 7.82 12.41 -17.42
C THR A 159 8.10 13.88 -17.11
N ILE A 160 8.29 14.24 -15.83
CA ILE A 160 8.50 15.65 -15.44
C ILE A 160 9.94 15.84 -14.96
N PRO A 161 10.82 16.46 -15.77
CA PRO A 161 12.20 16.71 -15.39
C PRO A 161 12.32 17.53 -14.09
N GLY A 162 13.24 17.12 -13.23
CA GLY A 162 13.51 17.81 -11.95
C GLY A 162 12.51 17.49 -10.83
N ARG A 163 11.39 16.85 -11.12
CA ARG A 163 10.46 16.34 -10.12
C ARG A 163 10.90 14.95 -9.67
N PHE A 164 10.70 14.64 -8.40
CA PHE A 164 10.98 13.32 -7.81
C PHE A 164 10.03 13.08 -6.64
N TRP A 165 9.92 11.80 -6.22
CA TRP A 165 9.33 11.41 -4.94
C TRP A 165 10.35 10.64 -4.11
N PHE A 166 10.07 10.46 -2.81
CA PHE A 166 10.93 9.73 -1.91
C PHE A 166 10.50 8.27 -1.77
N TYR A 167 11.45 7.35 -1.81
CA TYR A 167 11.26 5.97 -1.43
C TYR A 167 11.66 5.81 0.05
N ILE A 168 10.72 5.38 0.89
CA ILE A 168 10.88 5.36 2.35
C ILE A 168 10.61 3.95 2.85
N TRP A 169 11.52 3.43 3.66
CA TRP A 169 11.31 2.18 4.37
C TRP A 169 10.33 2.36 5.53
N ASP A 170 9.44 1.39 5.75
CA ASP A 170 8.52 1.40 6.88
C ASP A 170 9.30 1.36 8.20
N PHE A 171 9.31 2.48 8.90
CA PHE A 171 10.08 2.66 10.14
C PHE A 171 9.64 1.71 11.27
N PRO A 172 8.35 1.53 11.59
CA PRO A 172 7.89 0.52 12.54
C PRO A 172 8.42 -0.88 12.25
N HIS A 173 8.42 -1.28 10.99
CA HIS A 173 8.94 -2.59 10.57
C HIS A 173 10.46 -2.68 10.75
N LEU A 174 11.17 -1.65 10.35
CA LEU A 174 12.61 -1.54 10.52
C LEU A 174 13.01 -1.63 12.01
N PHE A 175 12.29 -0.89 12.87
CA PHE A 175 12.51 -0.91 14.31
C PHE A 175 12.25 -2.30 14.93
N LYS A 176 11.17 -2.96 14.52
CA LYS A 176 10.85 -4.34 14.93
C LYS A 176 11.97 -5.32 14.54
N THR A 177 12.47 -5.22 13.33
CA THR A 177 13.55 -6.08 12.81
C THR A 177 14.83 -5.86 13.60
N THR A 178 15.23 -4.60 13.82
CA THR A 178 16.41 -4.23 14.61
C THR A 178 16.30 -4.75 16.04
N ARG A 179 15.16 -4.53 16.69
CA ARG A 179 14.89 -5.06 18.05
C ARG A 179 15.02 -6.57 18.10
N ASN A 180 14.44 -7.29 17.12
CA ASN A 180 14.48 -8.75 17.10
C ASN A 180 15.91 -9.27 16.90
N HIS A 181 16.70 -8.63 16.05
CA HIS A 181 18.13 -8.94 15.90
C HIS A 181 18.90 -8.73 17.20
N PHE A 182 18.67 -7.61 17.88
CA PHE A 182 19.33 -7.30 19.16
C PHE A 182 19.00 -8.33 20.23
N LEU A 183 17.73 -8.68 20.39
CA LEU A 183 17.27 -9.68 21.36
C LEU A 183 17.80 -11.09 21.02
N GLY A 184 17.80 -11.46 19.74
CA GLY A 184 18.35 -12.74 19.29
C GLY A 184 19.86 -12.86 19.57
N THR A 185 20.63 -11.81 19.34
CA THR A 185 22.06 -11.77 19.62
C THR A 185 22.34 -11.87 21.12
N ILE A 186 21.60 -11.14 21.98
CA ILE A 186 21.73 -11.24 23.44
C ILE A 186 21.40 -12.66 23.92
N HIS A 187 20.36 -13.27 23.40
CA HIS A 187 19.96 -14.63 23.78
C HIS A 187 21.03 -15.68 23.40
N THR A 188 21.69 -15.50 22.27
CA THR A 188 22.79 -16.37 21.83
C THR A 188 24.00 -16.20 22.74
N LEU A 189 24.40 -14.96 23.03
CA LEU A 189 25.53 -14.69 23.92
C LEU A 189 25.31 -15.24 25.35
N MET A 190 24.11 -15.07 25.92
CA MET A 190 23.77 -15.63 27.23
C MET A 190 23.75 -17.17 27.24
N ARG A 191 23.44 -17.81 26.13
CA ARG A 191 23.40 -19.26 26.00
C ARG A 191 24.83 -19.83 25.95
N ASP A 192 25.72 -19.13 25.25
CA ASP A 192 27.14 -19.57 25.12
C ASP A 192 27.93 -19.36 26.43
N GLU A 193 27.54 -18.39 27.27
CA GLU A 193 28.17 -18.17 28.59
C GLU A 193 27.71 -19.16 29.69
N LEU A 194 26.58 -19.86 29.47
CA LEU A 194 26.08 -20.87 30.44
C LEU A 194 26.65 -22.26 30.26
N PHE A 195 27.52 -22.49 29.28
CA PHE A 195 28.14 -23.78 28.97
C PHE A 195 29.65 -23.82 29.21
N PHE A 196 30.20 -22.86 30.01
CA PHE A 196 31.58 -22.91 30.53
C PHE A 196 31.61 -23.15 32.03
#